data_e63bca3cef8b6acf8f094b49b3e86a08
#
_entry.id   e63bca3cef8b6acf8f094b49b3e86a08
#
_cell.length_a   1.000
_cell.length_b   1.000
_cell.length_c   1.000
_cell.angle_alpha   90.00
_cell.angle_beta   90.00
_cell.angle_gamma   90.00
#
_symmetry.space_group_name_H-M   'P 1'
#
loop_
_entity.id
_entity.type
_entity.pdbx_description
1 polymer ?
#
loop_
_entity_poly.entity_id
_entity_poly.type
_entity_poly.pdbx_seq_one_letter_code
_entity_poly.pdbx_strand_id
1 'polypeptide(L)'
;MNTPRGRIAFAVCGSFCTLGTATAQAGRLVRQGWELLPVMSFAASRLDTRFGTAAEWKARLEELTGNPVLDTLQAVEPLGPKRLAEALVIAPCTGTTLARLAVGLSDTPVTLAAKSLLRVGCPVVLAVSTNDGLGASGENIARLFQRKHYYFVPYGQDDPAAKPQSLKADFALLPAALEAALAGRQIQPLLRERIIGA
;
A
#
# COMPACT_ATOMS: atom_id res chain seq x y z
N MET A 1 -26.13 -13.90 -2.86
CA MET A 1 -24.72 -13.65 -2.46
C MET A 1 -24.05 -12.97 -3.65
N ASN A 2 -23.53 -11.75 -3.49
CA ASN A 2 -22.83 -11.08 -4.60
C ASN A 2 -21.53 -11.83 -4.89
N THR A 3 -21.29 -12.16 -6.15
CA THR A 3 -20.00 -12.72 -6.59
C THR A 3 -18.89 -11.72 -6.23
N PRO A 4 -17.76 -12.15 -5.61
CA PRO A 4 -16.65 -11.26 -5.32
C PRO A 4 -16.16 -10.56 -6.59
N ARG A 5 -15.81 -9.28 -6.51
CA ARG A 5 -15.26 -8.49 -7.63
C ARG A 5 -13.90 -8.99 -8.10
N GLY A 6 -13.18 -9.68 -7.24
CA GLY A 6 -11.82 -10.18 -7.41
C GLY A 6 -11.05 -10.14 -6.09
N ARG A 7 -9.79 -10.52 -6.13
CA ARG A 7 -8.94 -10.63 -4.94
C ARG A 7 -7.74 -9.69 -5.04
N ILE A 8 -7.48 -8.92 -3.98
CA ILE A 8 -6.41 -7.90 -3.90
C ILE A 8 -5.50 -8.23 -2.72
N ALA A 9 -4.19 -8.24 -2.93
CA ALA A 9 -3.23 -8.21 -1.83
C ALA A 9 -3.19 -6.78 -1.26
N PHE A 10 -3.46 -6.63 0.03
CA PHE A 10 -3.47 -5.34 0.72
C PHE A 10 -2.36 -5.29 1.75
N ALA A 11 -1.30 -4.55 1.44
CA ALA A 11 -0.09 -4.48 2.25
C ALA A 11 -0.03 -3.22 3.10
N VAL A 12 0.35 -3.37 4.38
CA VAL A 12 0.58 -2.26 5.30
C VAL A 12 2.05 -2.18 5.72
N CYS A 13 2.58 -0.95 5.76
CA CYS A 13 3.95 -0.67 6.19
C CYS A 13 3.96 0.20 7.46
N GLY A 14 5.15 0.42 8.03
CA GLY A 14 5.37 1.08 9.32
C GLY A 14 5.19 2.61 9.33
N SER A 15 4.26 3.17 8.55
CA SER A 15 3.78 4.55 8.74
C SER A 15 2.62 4.53 9.72
N PHE A 16 2.93 4.35 11.01
CA PHE A 16 1.98 4.02 12.04
C PHE A 16 0.89 5.07 12.25
N CYS A 17 1.20 6.36 12.09
CA CYS A 17 0.22 7.44 12.22
C CYS A 17 -0.88 7.41 11.13
N THR A 18 -0.63 6.76 9.99
CA THR A 18 -1.59 6.63 8.88
C THR A 18 -2.19 5.24 8.76
N LEU A 19 -1.80 4.31 9.65
CA LEU A 19 -2.23 2.91 9.58
C LEU A 19 -3.76 2.78 9.78
N GLY A 20 -4.33 3.55 10.72
CA GLY A 20 -5.79 3.58 10.93
C GLY A 20 -6.55 4.05 9.69
N THR A 21 -6.07 5.11 9.05
CA THR A 21 -6.68 5.63 7.80
C THR A 21 -6.60 4.61 6.67
N ALA A 22 -5.45 3.95 6.51
CA ALA A 22 -5.26 2.90 5.50
C ALA A 22 -6.18 1.69 5.76
N THR A 23 -6.28 1.24 7.02
CA THR A 23 -7.17 0.13 7.41
C THR A 23 -8.64 0.47 7.15
N ALA A 24 -9.05 1.73 7.36
CA ALA A 24 -10.40 2.17 7.02
C ALA A 24 -10.69 2.05 5.51
N GLN A 25 -9.70 2.30 4.65
CA GLN A 25 -9.85 2.08 3.20
C GLN A 25 -9.87 0.59 2.84
N ALA A 26 -9.13 -0.27 3.53
CA ALA A 26 -9.27 -1.72 3.38
C ALA A 26 -10.73 -2.15 3.66
N GLY A 27 -11.32 -1.66 4.74
CA GLY A 27 -12.75 -1.90 5.04
C GLY A 27 -13.69 -1.38 3.97
N ARG A 28 -13.37 -0.24 3.33
CA ARG A 28 -14.16 0.26 2.20
C ARG A 28 -14.07 -0.66 0.99
N LEU A 29 -12.90 -1.19 0.67
CA LEU A 29 -12.72 -2.16 -0.42
C LEU A 29 -13.50 -3.46 -0.15
N VAL A 30 -13.46 -3.98 1.08
CA VAL A 30 -14.26 -5.16 1.47
C VAL A 30 -15.76 -4.90 1.26
N ARG A 31 -16.27 -3.74 1.71
CA ARG A 31 -17.68 -3.37 1.49
C ARG A 31 -18.05 -3.19 0.01
N GLN A 32 -17.07 -2.88 -0.84
CA GLN A 32 -17.23 -2.81 -2.29
C GLN A 32 -17.20 -4.19 -2.97
N GLY A 33 -17.03 -5.28 -2.22
CA GLY A 33 -17.04 -6.65 -2.72
C GLY A 33 -15.67 -7.21 -3.09
N TRP A 34 -14.55 -6.52 -2.74
CA TRP A 34 -13.22 -7.06 -2.92
C TRP A 34 -12.87 -8.05 -1.81
N GLU A 35 -12.29 -9.19 -2.15
CA GLU A 35 -11.62 -10.07 -1.21
C GLU A 35 -10.19 -9.55 -0.99
N LEU A 36 -9.79 -9.34 0.27
CA LEU A 36 -8.45 -8.83 0.58
C LEU A 36 -7.59 -9.92 1.22
N LEU A 37 -6.35 -10.07 0.72
CA LEU A 37 -5.28 -10.83 1.35
C LEU A 37 -4.37 -9.83 2.09
N PRO A 38 -4.43 -9.75 3.42
CA PRO A 38 -3.66 -8.76 4.18
C PRO A 38 -2.19 -9.18 4.24
N VAL A 39 -1.29 -8.22 3.95
CA VAL A 39 0.16 -8.39 4.03
C VAL A 39 0.72 -7.36 5.01
N MET A 40 1.63 -7.75 5.90
CA MET A 40 2.30 -6.81 6.79
C MET A 40 3.81 -6.80 6.55
N SER A 41 4.39 -5.59 6.55
CA SER A 41 5.85 -5.46 6.60
C SER A 41 6.38 -5.94 7.94
N PHE A 42 7.67 -6.30 8.03
CA PHE A 42 8.28 -6.69 9.31
C PHE A 42 8.15 -5.63 10.41
N ALA A 43 8.23 -4.33 10.05
CA ALA A 43 8.02 -3.27 11.03
C ALA A 43 6.57 -3.24 11.53
N ALA A 44 5.59 -3.35 10.63
CA ALA A 44 4.18 -3.30 11.01
C ALA A 44 3.74 -4.54 11.80
N SER A 45 4.33 -5.72 11.54
CA SER A 45 3.96 -6.97 12.22
C SER A 45 4.70 -7.25 13.53
N ARG A 46 5.71 -6.41 13.88
CA ARG A 46 6.59 -6.69 15.03
C ARG A 46 6.77 -5.55 16.02
N LEU A 47 6.47 -4.31 15.62
CA LEU A 47 6.73 -3.13 16.45
C LEU A 47 5.45 -2.62 17.10
N ASP A 48 5.47 -2.57 18.42
CA ASP A 48 4.46 -1.86 19.19
C ASP A 48 4.76 -0.37 19.21
N THR A 49 3.73 0.45 19.09
CA THR A 49 3.86 1.90 19.04
C THR A 49 2.74 2.57 19.83
N ARG A 50 2.84 3.88 20.01
CA ARG A 50 1.75 4.68 20.62
C ARG A 50 0.42 4.64 19.82
N PHE A 51 0.44 4.12 18.60
CA PHE A 51 -0.74 4.00 17.73
C PHE A 51 -1.40 2.61 17.78
N GLY A 52 -0.91 1.75 18.64
CA GLY A 52 -1.36 0.37 18.85
C GLY A 52 -0.22 -0.63 18.75
N THR A 53 -0.47 -1.82 19.23
CA THR A 53 0.47 -2.95 19.16
C THR A 53 0.42 -3.64 17.80
N ALA A 54 1.50 -4.33 17.43
CA ALA A 54 1.54 -5.15 16.22
C ALA A 54 0.44 -6.23 16.23
N ALA A 55 0.20 -6.84 17.40
CA ALA A 55 -0.83 -7.85 17.57
C ALA A 55 -2.25 -7.30 17.33
N GLU A 56 -2.57 -6.10 17.84
CA GLU A 56 -3.87 -5.45 17.61
C GLU A 56 -4.09 -5.14 16.14
N TRP A 57 -3.09 -4.61 15.45
CA TRP A 57 -3.18 -4.31 14.02
C TRP A 57 -3.34 -5.57 13.18
N LYS A 58 -2.63 -6.65 13.55
CA LYS A 58 -2.77 -7.95 12.90
C LYS A 58 -4.18 -8.50 13.06
N ALA A 59 -4.68 -8.60 14.30
CA ALA A 59 -6.02 -9.07 14.59
C ALA A 59 -7.11 -8.26 13.87
N ARG A 60 -6.97 -6.93 13.83
CA ARG A 60 -7.91 -6.04 13.14
C ARG A 60 -7.94 -6.27 11.63
N LEU A 61 -6.79 -6.51 11.00
CA LEU A 61 -6.73 -6.83 9.58
C LEU A 61 -7.34 -8.20 9.29
N GLU A 62 -7.07 -9.20 10.14
CA GLU A 62 -7.63 -10.55 10.01
C GLU A 62 -9.15 -10.54 10.19
N GLU A 63 -9.67 -9.85 11.21
CA GLU A 63 -11.11 -9.67 11.42
C GLU A 63 -11.78 -8.98 10.23
N LEU A 64 -11.17 -7.89 9.72
CA LEU A 64 -11.71 -7.10 8.64
C LEU A 64 -11.78 -7.87 7.31
N THR A 65 -10.78 -8.69 7.03
CA THR A 65 -10.62 -9.37 5.73
C THR A 65 -11.12 -10.81 5.73
N GLY A 66 -11.27 -11.42 6.90
CA GLY A 66 -11.56 -12.85 7.04
C GLY A 66 -10.40 -13.76 6.62
N ASN A 67 -9.21 -13.20 6.38
CA ASN A 67 -8.03 -13.92 5.91
C ASN A 67 -6.86 -13.71 6.88
N PRO A 68 -5.98 -14.71 7.07
CA PRO A 68 -4.78 -14.55 7.89
C PRO A 68 -3.81 -13.54 7.28
N VAL A 69 -3.11 -12.81 8.14
CA VAL A 69 -2.06 -11.87 7.70
C VAL A 69 -0.84 -12.61 7.18
N LEU A 70 -0.38 -12.23 5.99
CA LEU A 70 0.84 -12.71 5.35
C LEU A 70 2.02 -11.82 5.77
N ASP A 71 2.81 -12.23 6.75
CA ASP A 71 3.93 -11.45 7.32
C ASP A 71 5.30 -12.13 7.20
N THR A 72 5.39 -13.18 6.38
CA THR A 72 6.63 -13.90 6.07
C THR A 72 6.90 -13.93 4.57
N LEU A 73 8.17 -14.16 4.19
CA LEU A 73 8.55 -14.29 2.79
C LEU A 73 7.87 -15.49 2.13
N GLN A 74 7.81 -16.61 2.86
CA GLN A 74 7.20 -17.86 2.39
C GLN A 74 5.70 -17.70 2.12
N ALA A 75 4.99 -16.91 2.95
CA ALA A 75 3.55 -16.71 2.81
C ALA A 75 3.18 -15.87 1.58
N VAL A 76 4.03 -14.92 1.17
CA VAL A 76 3.74 -14.00 0.06
C VAL A 76 4.32 -14.47 -1.28
N GLU A 77 5.31 -15.37 -1.28
CA GLU A 77 5.94 -15.86 -2.51
C GLU A 77 4.91 -16.44 -3.51
N PRO A 78 3.90 -17.22 -3.09
CA PRO A 78 2.93 -17.82 -3.99
C PRO A 78 1.94 -16.85 -4.65
N LEU A 79 1.86 -15.58 -4.20
CA LEU A 79 0.84 -14.62 -4.68
C LEU A 79 0.81 -14.48 -6.21
N GLY A 80 1.98 -14.35 -6.84
CA GLY A 80 2.10 -14.24 -8.30
C GLY A 80 1.98 -15.59 -9.02
N PRO A 81 2.87 -16.59 -8.74
CA PRO A 81 2.86 -17.88 -9.43
C PRO A 81 1.51 -18.59 -9.42
N LYS A 82 0.78 -18.50 -8.32
CA LYS A 82 -0.56 -19.10 -8.17
C LYS A 82 -1.70 -18.15 -8.53
N ARG A 83 -1.39 -16.92 -8.99
CA ARG A 83 -2.38 -15.88 -9.31
C ARG A 83 -3.40 -15.68 -8.21
N LEU A 84 -2.93 -15.57 -6.96
CA LEU A 84 -3.80 -15.46 -5.80
C LEU A 84 -4.40 -14.05 -5.62
N ALA A 85 -3.88 -13.05 -6.31
CA ALA A 85 -4.41 -11.68 -6.32
C ALA A 85 -4.21 -11.03 -7.69
N GLU A 86 -5.08 -10.10 -8.04
CA GLU A 86 -5.10 -9.36 -9.32
C GLU A 86 -4.31 -8.05 -9.24
N ALA A 87 -4.09 -7.53 -8.05
CA ALA A 87 -3.29 -6.34 -7.76
C ALA A 87 -2.68 -6.39 -6.36
N LEU A 88 -1.66 -5.56 -6.14
CA LEU A 88 -1.17 -5.25 -4.81
C LEU A 88 -1.45 -3.77 -4.50
N VAL A 89 -2.07 -3.50 -3.37
CA VAL A 89 -2.16 -2.17 -2.77
C VAL A 89 -1.17 -2.10 -1.61
N ILE A 90 -0.30 -1.10 -1.59
CA ILE A 90 0.61 -0.83 -0.46
C ILE A 90 0.15 0.48 0.20
N ALA A 91 -0.55 0.38 1.29
CA ALA A 91 -1.19 1.49 1.99
C ALA A 91 -1.15 1.30 3.52
N PRO A 92 -0.34 2.10 4.25
CA PRO A 92 0.56 3.15 3.75
C PRO A 92 1.86 2.58 3.16
N CYS A 93 2.46 3.29 2.20
CA CYS A 93 3.78 2.98 1.64
C CYS A 93 4.83 3.95 2.19
N THR A 94 5.77 3.44 2.99
CA THR A 94 6.84 4.25 3.62
C THR A 94 7.99 4.55 2.66
N GLY A 95 8.79 5.59 2.94
CA GLY A 95 10.01 5.91 2.20
C GLY A 95 10.98 4.72 2.09
N THR A 96 11.16 3.95 3.17
CA THR A 96 11.96 2.73 3.16
C THR A 96 11.43 1.68 2.17
N THR A 97 10.10 1.51 2.09
CA THR A 97 9.48 0.58 1.14
C THR A 97 9.64 1.10 -0.29
N LEU A 98 9.43 2.41 -0.52
CA LEU A 98 9.68 3.05 -1.83
C LEU A 98 11.12 2.83 -2.30
N ALA A 99 12.10 3.03 -1.41
CA ALA A 99 13.52 2.81 -1.72
C ALA A 99 13.81 1.36 -2.14
N ARG A 100 13.32 0.38 -1.37
CA ARG A 100 13.47 -1.04 -1.71
C ARG A 100 12.85 -1.39 -3.06
N LEU A 101 11.63 -0.94 -3.30
CA LEU A 101 10.94 -1.14 -4.58
C LEU A 101 11.71 -0.49 -5.74
N ALA A 102 12.22 0.74 -5.54
CA ALA A 102 12.95 1.49 -6.56
C ALA A 102 14.28 0.85 -6.98
N VAL A 103 14.95 0.12 -6.07
CA VAL A 103 16.18 -0.63 -6.41
C VAL A 103 15.93 -2.12 -6.66
N GLY A 104 14.68 -2.58 -6.55
CA GLY A 104 14.31 -3.98 -6.81
C GLY A 104 14.63 -4.96 -5.69
N LEU A 105 14.87 -4.47 -4.45
CA LEU A 105 15.03 -5.34 -3.29
C LEU A 105 13.70 -5.98 -2.89
N SER A 106 13.74 -7.29 -2.61
CA SER A 106 12.56 -8.10 -2.26
C SER A 106 12.80 -8.93 -1.00
N ASP A 107 13.34 -8.26 0.03
CA ASP A 107 13.79 -8.80 1.31
C ASP A 107 12.75 -8.67 2.45
N THR A 108 11.58 -8.15 2.13
CA THR A 108 10.45 -8.05 3.09
C THR A 108 9.18 -8.66 2.49
N PRO A 109 8.19 -9.05 3.31
CA PRO A 109 6.93 -9.60 2.78
C PRO A 109 6.27 -8.67 1.75
N VAL A 110 6.25 -7.35 2.01
CA VAL A 110 5.63 -6.37 1.10
C VAL A 110 6.38 -6.28 -0.23
N THR A 111 7.71 -6.19 -0.20
CA THR A 111 8.51 -6.05 -1.43
C THR A 111 8.59 -7.35 -2.22
N LEU A 112 8.55 -8.50 -1.55
CA LEU A 112 8.47 -9.79 -2.22
C LEU A 112 7.07 -10.01 -2.83
N ALA A 113 5.99 -9.60 -2.15
CA ALA A 113 4.64 -9.60 -2.72
C ALA A 113 4.58 -8.75 -4.01
N ALA A 114 5.19 -7.56 -4.00
CA ALA A 114 5.28 -6.71 -5.18
C ALA A 114 6.03 -7.42 -6.33
N LYS A 115 7.23 -7.97 -6.07
CA LYS A 115 7.99 -8.73 -7.07
C LYS A 115 7.21 -9.92 -7.61
N SER A 116 6.55 -10.67 -6.73
CA SER A 116 5.76 -11.85 -7.08
C SER A 116 4.62 -11.51 -8.05
N LEU A 117 3.86 -10.45 -7.77
CA LEU A 117 2.73 -10.01 -8.58
C LEU A 117 3.16 -9.28 -9.87
N LEU A 118 4.18 -8.42 -9.82
CA LEU A 118 4.73 -7.77 -11.00
C LEU A 118 5.22 -8.77 -12.06
N ARG A 119 5.79 -9.89 -11.63
CA ARG A 119 6.27 -10.97 -12.52
C ARG A 119 5.16 -11.54 -13.41
N VAL A 120 3.93 -11.48 -12.97
CA VAL A 120 2.75 -11.94 -13.72
C VAL A 120 1.91 -10.81 -14.30
N GLY A 121 2.45 -9.58 -14.30
CA GLY A 121 1.84 -8.40 -14.91
C GLY A 121 0.77 -7.71 -14.06
N CYS A 122 0.63 -8.08 -12.79
CA CYS A 122 -0.34 -7.42 -11.90
C CYS A 122 0.13 -6.03 -11.47
N PRO A 123 -0.79 -5.04 -11.39
CA PRO A 123 -0.45 -3.69 -10.95
C PRO A 123 -0.15 -3.61 -9.44
N VAL A 124 0.73 -2.67 -9.10
CA VAL A 124 1.06 -2.29 -7.72
C VAL A 124 0.65 -0.85 -7.49
N VAL A 125 -0.28 -0.62 -6.56
CA VAL A 125 -0.80 0.70 -6.20
C VAL A 125 -0.12 1.18 -4.93
N LEU A 126 0.50 2.36 -4.97
CA LEU A 126 1.29 2.93 -3.89
C LEU A 126 0.56 4.12 -3.24
N ALA A 127 0.19 4.00 -1.97
CA ALA A 127 -0.30 5.11 -1.16
C ALA A 127 0.86 5.67 -0.34
N VAL A 128 1.57 6.64 -0.90
CA VAL A 128 2.77 7.23 -0.28
C VAL A 128 2.43 7.84 1.08
N SER A 129 3.24 7.56 2.09
CA SER A 129 3.18 8.18 3.41
C SER A 129 4.58 8.22 4.01
N THR A 130 5.28 9.35 3.81
CA THR A 130 6.67 9.49 4.22
C THR A 130 7.01 10.95 4.56
N ASN A 131 7.89 11.15 5.55
CA ASN A 131 8.30 12.47 6.01
C ASN A 131 9.39 13.12 5.12
N ASP A 132 9.94 12.38 4.18
CA ASP A 132 11.04 12.78 3.29
C ASP A 132 10.70 12.67 1.80
N GLY A 133 9.42 12.77 1.46
CA GLY A 133 8.93 12.62 0.09
C GLY A 133 9.47 13.65 -0.90
N LEU A 134 9.77 14.87 -0.43
CA LEU A 134 10.45 15.93 -1.19
C LEU A 134 11.97 15.95 -0.92
N GLY A 135 12.48 14.99 -0.16
CA GLY A 135 13.90 14.74 0.10
C GLY A 135 14.36 13.43 -0.55
N ALA A 136 15.00 12.56 0.23
CA ALA A 136 15.61 11.31 -0.25
C ALA A 136 14.60 10.33 -0.91
N SER A 137 13.35 10.31 -0.47
CA SER A 137 12.31 9.46 -1.09
C SER A 137 11.82 10.00 -2.43
N GLY A 138 12.06 11.27 -2.78
CA GLY A 138 11.62 11.88 -4.04
C GLY A 138 12.22 11.18 -5.27
N GLU A 139 13.50 10.84 -5.23
CA GLU A 139 14.16 10.09 -6.29
C GLU A 139 13.52 8.70 -6.49
N ASN A 140 13.20 8.01 -5.39
CA ASN A 140 12.58 6.69 -5.43
C ASN A 140 11.16 6.74 -6.02
N ILE A 141 10.39 7.77 -5.67
CA ILE A 141 9.07 8.03 -6.28
C ILE A 141 9.23 8.23 -7.79
N ALA A 142 10.15 9.11 -8.23
CA ALA A 142 10.39 9.39 -9.64
C ALA A 142 10.82 8.13 -10.41
N ARG A 143 11.70 7.30 -9.84
CA ARG A 143 12.11 6.01 -10.43
C ARG A 143 10.94 5.05 -10.60
N LEU A 144 10.04 4.96 -9.61
CA LEU A 144 8.88 4.08 -9.66
C LEU A 144 7.84 4.54 -10.69
N PHE A 145 7.70 5.86 -10.92
CA PHE A 145 6.86 6.39 -12.00
C PHE A 145 7.26 5.92 -13.39
N GLN A 146 8.53 5.68 -13.62
CA GLN A 146 9.06 5.23 -14.90
C GLN A 146 8.90 3.72 -15.12
N ARG A 147 8.50 2.97 -14.10
CA ARG A 147 8.36 1.51 -14.16
C ARG A 147 6.94 1.11 -14.53
N LYS A 148 6.82 0.13 -15.37
CA LYS A 148 5.54 -0.48 -15.73
C LYS A 148 4.86 -1.09 -14.50
N HIS A 149 3.55 -1.00 -14.47
CA HIS A 149 2.67 -1.60 -13.46
C HIS A 149 2.75 -0.99 -12.04
N TYR A 150 3.48 0.12 -11.86
CA TYR A 150 3.38 0.93 -10.64
C TYR A 150 2.42 2.09 -10.87
N TYR A 151 1.48 2.25 -9.94
CA TYR A 151 0.48 3.32 -9.95
C TYR A 151 0.42 3.98 -8.59
N PHE A 152 0.12 5.24 -8.54
CA PHE A 152 0.12 5.99 -7.30
C PHE A 152 -1.29 6.48 -6.95
N VAL A 153 -1.64 6.35 -5.68
CA VAL A 153 -2.76 7.12 -5.13
C VAL A 153 -2.37 8.60 -5.16
N PRO A 154 -3.22 9.52 -5.65
CA PRO A 154 -2.90 10.94 -5.63
C PRO A 154 -2.41 11.40 -4.27
N TYR A 155 -1.40 12.26 -4.22
CA TYR A 155 -0.73 12.67 -2.99
C TYR A 155 -0.35 14.15 -3.01
N GLY A 156 -0.07 14.71 -1.84
CA GLY A 156 0.40 16.06 -1.64
C GLY A 156 1.05 16.24 -0.29
N GLN A 157 1.32 17.46 0.10
CA GLN A 157 1.80 17.79 1.44
C GLN A 157 0.62 17.81 2.42
N ASP A 158 0.78 17.20 3.60
CA ASP A 158 -0.22 17.23 4.67
C ASP A 158 -0.05 18.46 5.57
N ASP A 159 1.19 18.85 5.84
CA ASP A 159 1.54 20.00 6.68
C ASP A 159 2.81 20.69 6.16
N PRO A 160 2.71 21.55 5.13
CA PRO A 160 3.88 22.21 4.53
C PRO A 160 4.68 23.08 5.49
N ALA A 161 4.02 23.65 6.50
CA ALA A 161 4.67 24.52 7.47
C ALA A 161 5.49 23.74 8.51
N ALA A 162 4.91 22.71 9.10
CA ALA A 162 5.58 21.91 10.14
C ALA A 162 6.41 20.76 9.57
N LYS A 163 6.06 20.24 8.37
CA LYS A 163 6.69 19.08 7.72
C LYS A 163 6.95 19.35 6.24
N PRO A 164 7.85 20.29 5.89
CA PRO A 164 8.00 20.77 4.51
C PRO A 164 8.41 19.70 3.49
N GLN A 165 8.97 18.59 3.92
CA GLN A 165 9.37 17.49 3.03
C GLN A 165 8.39 16.31 3.02
N SER A 166 7.36 16.33 3.86
CA SER A 166 6.42 15.22 3.99
C SER A 166 5.46 15.14 2.81
N LEU A 167 5.27 13.92 2.29
CA LEU A 167 4.24 13.60 1.32
C LEU A 167 3.30 12.52 1.85
N LYS A 168 2.01 12.72 1.61
CA LYS A 168 0.95 11.83 2.04
C LYS A 168 -0.07 11.61 0.93
N ALA A 169 -0.45 10.35 0.73
CA ALA A 169 -1.53 10.00 -0.20
C ALA A 169 -2.89 10.52 0.31
N ASP A 170 -3.74 10.92 -0.62
CA ASP A 170 -5.16 11.09 -0.36
C ASP A 170 -5.82 9.71 -0.32
N PHE A 171 -5.82 9.09 0.87
CA PHE A 171 -6.34 7.74 1.06
C PHE A 171 -7.79 7.57 0.61
N ALA A 172 -8.59 8.63 0.59
CA ALA A 172 -9.97 8.56 0.11
C ALA A 172 -10.06 8.19 -1.38
N LEU A 173 -9.02 8.48 -2.15
CA LEU A 173 -8.92 8.14 -3.58
C LEU A 173 -8.33 6.73 -3.83
N LEU A 174 -7.96 5.98 -2.79
CA LEU A 174 -7.36 4.64 -2.95
C LEU A 174 -8.25 3.67 -3.75
N PRO A 175 -9.57 3.57 -3.52
CA PRO A 175 -10.43 2.70 -4.33
C PRO A 175 -10.44 3.11 -5.82
N ALA A 176 -10.53 4.41 -6.11
CA ALA A 176 -10.51 4.90 -7.48
C ALA A 176 -9.14 4.68 -8.16
N ALA A 177 -8.04 4.82 -7.40
CA ALA A 177 -6.69 4.53 -7.88
C ALA A 177 -6.52 3.03 -8.20
N LEU A 178 -7.07 2.14 -7.38
CA LEU A 178 -7.08 0.70 -7.65
C LEU A 178 -7.82 0.37 -8.94
N GLU A 179 -9.02 0.91 -9.14
CA GLU A 179 -9.82 0.69 -10.35
C GLU A 179 -9.07 1.20 -11.61
N ALA A 180 -8.47 2.37 -11.52
CA ALA A 180 -7.68 2.91 -12.61
C ALA A 180 -6.46 2.03 -12.94
N ALA A 181 -5.76 1.55 -11.91
CA ALA A 181 -4.60 0.67 -12.04
C ALA A 181 -4.94 -0.68 -12.67
N LEU A 182 -6.07 -1.29 -12.28
CA LEU A 182 -6.58 -2.52 -12.89
C LEU A 182 -6.90 -2.33 -14.39
N ALA A 183 -7.30 -1.10 -14.78
CA ALA A 183 -7.50 -0.72 -16.19
C ALA A 183 -6.19 -0.23 -16.87
N GLY A 184 -5.03 -0.40 -16.24
CA GLY A 184 -3.72 0.00 -16.79
C GLY A 184 -3.49 1.52 -16.85
N ARG A 185 -4.22 2.33 -16.05
CA ARG A 185 -4.17 3.80 -16.10
C ARG A 185 -3.79 4.39 -14.76
N GLN A 186 -2.98 5.46 -14.78
CA GLN A 186 -2.73 6.30 -13.61
C GLN A 186 -3.91 7.26 -13.43
N ILE A 187 -4.52 7.27 -12.24
CA ILE A 187 -5.57 8.25 -11.90
C ILE A 187 -5.00 9.68 -11.91
N GLN A 188 -5.77 10.63 -12.41
CA GLN A 188 -5.41 12.04 -12.49
C GLN A 188 -6.48 12.93 -11.83
N PRO A 189 -6.13 14.14 -11.32
CA PRO A 189 -4.76 14.66 -11.16
C PRO A 189 -3.99 13.89 -10.08
N LEU A 190 -2.69 13.68 -10.32
CA LEU A 190 -1.84 12.95 -9.39
C LEU A 190 -1.41 13.80 -8.19
N LEU A 191 -1.08 15.06 -8.44
CA LEU A 191 -0.67 15.99 -7.40
C LEU A 191 -1.89 16.73 -6.82
N ARG A 192 -1.97 16.74 -5.49
CA ARG A 192 -2.99 17.45 -4.74
C ARG A 192 -2.40 18.71 -4.15
N GLU A 193 -3.14 19.82 -4.17
CA GLU A 193 -2.69 21.07 -3.55
C GLU A 193 -2.42 20.90 -2.06
N ARG A 194 -3.31 20.18 -1.38
CA ARG A 194 -3.19 19.87 0.05
C ARG A 194 -3.96 18.59 0.39
N ILE A 195 -3.40 17.77 1.28
CA ILE A 195 -4.12 16.63 1.87
C ILE A 195 -4.70 17.06 3.21
N ILE A 196 -6.02 17.19 3.26
CA ILE A 196 -6.77 17.55 4.46
C ILE A 196 -7.25 16.28 5.14
N GLY A 197 -7.05 16.19 6.45
CA GLY A 197 -7.55 15.11 7.29
C GLY A 197 -6.55 13.95 7.46
N ALA A 198 -6.14 13.78 8.69
CA ALA A 198 -5.55 12.56 9.25
C ALA A 198 -6.44 12.12 10.38
#